data_dbfcc488f3636109013aa241f21dde2c
#
_entry.id   dbfcc488f3636109013aa241f21dde2c
#
_cell.length_a   1.000
_cell.length_b   1.000
_cell.length_c   1.000
_cell.angle_alpha   90.00
_cell.angle_beta   90.00
_cell.angle_gamma   90.00
#
_symmetry.space_group_name_H-M   'P 1'
#
loop_
_entity.id
_entity.type
_entity.pdbx_description
1 polymer ?
#
loop_
_entity_poly.entity_id
_entity_poly.type
_entity_poly.pdbx_seq_one_letter_code
_entity_poly.pdbx_strand_id
1 'polypeptide(L)'
;MTALLALEDGRIFHGESFGAEGTTTGEVCFNTSMTGYQEILTDPSYRGQIVAMTYPEIGNYGVNDLDVESDAPQVRGFVIEELSPIVSSWRADTDLGGYLKKHGILGIQGIDTRALTRHLRTRGSMRACITTDTTDPSGAIEMARKASYEGVDFVKEVTSTEKHLWDSESRQSREWIIRRGSEEIVDADARGNVFTDLPPTTHTLAALDFGMKKNILRSLRRNGFDVTVLPATATAEEVLALGTDGVFLSNGPGDPEALDYARKTVSDLIGKKPLFGICLGHQVLALALGAKTFKLKFGHRGGNQPVKDLRTGKIAITSQNHGYAVDPASLPADVEVTHVNLNDGTVAGLRHLKHRASSVQYHPEACPGPHDAEYFFAEFAKEVAAAKTNA
;
A
#
# COMPACT_ATOMS: atom_id res chain seq x y z
N MET A 1 -11.62 20.65 19.67
CA MET A 1 -12.95 20.03 19.89
C MET A 1 -12.73 18.63 20.43
N THR A 2 -13.55 18.17 21.39
CA THR A 2 -13.47 16.82 21.93
C THR A 2 -13.82 15.78 20.87
N ALA A 3 -13.08 14.69 20.79
CA ALA A 3 -13.32 13.56 19.93
C ALA A 3 -13.25 12.24 20.72
N LEU A 4 -13.89 11.22 20.21
CA LEU A 4 -14.01 9.90 20.81
C LEU A 4 -13.59 8.84 19.78
N LEU A 5 -12.68 7.95 20.20
CA LEU A 5 -12.43 6.67 19.51
C LEU A 5 -13.02 5.54 20.34
N ALA A 6 -14.03 4.86 19.82
CA ALA A 6 -14.67 3.72 20.44
C ALA A 6 -14.38 2.44 19.66
N LEU A 7 -13.97 1.37 20.37
CA LEU A 7 -13.74 0.04 19.81
C LEU A 7 -14.97 -0.85 20.02
N GLU A 8 -15.18 -1.81 19.13
CA GLU A 8 -16.33 -2.73 19.19
C GLU A 8 -16.42 -3.56 20.47
N ASP A 9 -15.29 -3.78 21.15
CA ASP A 9 -15.24 -4.51 22.42
C ASP A 9 -15.59 -3.64 23.65
N GLY A 10 -15.87 -2.34 23.43
CA GLY A 10 -16.29 -1.40 24.45
C GLY A 10 -15.15 -0.53 24.99
N ARG A 11 -13.91 -0.70 24.53
CA ARG A 11 -12.81 0.18 24.95
C ARG A 11 -12.94 1.54 24.27
N ILE A 12 -12.68 2.60 25.04
CA ILE A 12 -12.85 3.99 24.62
C ILE A 12 -11.56 4.76 24.87
N PHE A 13 -11.25 5.68 23.96
CA PHE A 13 -10.20 6.66 24.08
C PHE A 13 -10.79 8.05 23.83
N HIS A 14 -10.54 8.98 24.75
CA HIS A 14 -10.90 10.38 24.60
C HIS A 14 -9.71 11.15 24.09
N GLY A 15 -9.96 12.09 23.17
CA GLY A 15 -8.94 12.94 22.61
C GLY A 15 -9.51 14.22 22.04
N GLU A 16 -8.74 14.89 21.25
CA GLU A 16 -9.09 16.14 20.57
C GLU A 16 -9.13 15.92 19.06
N SER A 17 -10.15 16.48 18.42
CA SER A 17 -10.27 16.45 16.96
C SER A 17 -9.24 17.36 16.31
N PHE A 18 -8.59 16.85 15.26
CA PHE A 18 -7.90 17.62 14.24
C PHE A 18 -8.32 17.10 12.85
N GLY A 19 -8.45 17.98 11.85
CA GLY A 19 -9.02 17.59 10.55
C GLY A 19 -10.52 17.83 10.44
N ALA A 20 -11.28 16.94 9.80
CA ALA A 20 -12.72 17.07 9.61
C ALA A 20 -13.51 16.71 10.89
N GLU A 21 -14.75 17.20 10.95
CA GLU A 21 -15.72 16.88 11.99
C GLU A 21 -16.73 15.84 11.46
N GLY A 22 -17.43 15.15 12.37
CA GLY A 22 -18.47 14.18 12.04
C GLY A 22 -18.20 12.81 12.65
N THR A 23 -18.65 11.76 11.98
CA THR A 23 -18.53 10.37 12.44
C THR A 23 -18.05 9.47 11.31
N THR A 24 -17.09 8.60 11.60
CA THR A 24 -16.58 7.59 10.66
C THR A 24 -16.37 6.26 11.37
N THR A 25 -16.46 5.16 10.59
CA THR A 25 -16.21 3.81 11.08
C THR A 25 -15.26 3.07 10.16
N GLY A 26 -14.53 2.10 10.71
CA GLY A 26 -13.60 1.26 9.96
C GLY A 26 -12.91 0.22 10.83
N GLU A 27 -12.08 -0.62 10.24
CA GLU A 27 -11.18 -1.48 11.00
C GLU A 27 -10.00 -0.65 11.51
N VAL A 28 -9.77 -0.59 12.82
CA VAL A 28 -8.61 0.10 13.36
C VAL A 28 -7.37 -0.78 13.30
N CYS A 29 -6.31 -0.24 12.75
CA CYS A 29 -4.98 -0.85 12.70
C CYS A 29 -3.91 0.14 13.18
N PHE A 30 -2.70 -0.33 13.44
CA PHE A 30 -1.58 0.54 13.80
C PHE A 30 -0.44 0.41 12.82
N ASN A 31 0.29 1.49 12.58
CA ASN A 31 1.49 1.52 11.76
C ASN A 31 2.70 1.94 12.62
N THR A 32 3.81 1.21 12.47
CA THR A 32 5.04 1.41 13.27
C THR A 32 6.10 2.26 12.56
N SER A 33 5.79 2.87 11.43
CA SER A 33 6.70 3.78 10.74
C SER A 33 6.93 5.05 11.56
N MET A 34 8.16 5.54 11.55
CA MET A 34 8.53 6.78 12.24
C MET A 34 8.27 8.03 11.40
N THR A 35 8.19 7.87 10.10
CA THR A 35 7.96 8.93 9.09
C THR A 35 7.04 8.41 8.00
N GLY A 36 6.65 9.26 7.05
CA GLY A 36 5.87 8.85 5.88
C GLY A 36 4.37 8.82 6.16
N TYR A 37 3.89 9.65 7.07
CA TYR A 37 2.46 9.69 7.39
C TYR A 37 1.59 10.12 6.19
N GLN A 38 2.11 10.96 5.29
CA GLN A 38 1.38 11.38 4.09
C GLN A 38 1.23 10.22 3.11
N GLU A 39 2.29 9.46 2.88
CA GLU A 39 2.28 8.25 2.05
C GLU A 39 1.33 7.21 2.64
N ILE A 40 1.34 7.02 3.97
CA ILE A 40 0.40 6.14 4.68
C ILE A 40 -1.04 6.60 4.48
N LEU A 41 -1.33 7.89 4.61
CA LEU A 41 -2.67 8.45 4.42
C LEU A 41 -3.20 8.24 2.99
N THR A 42 -2.31 8.31 2.00
CA THR A 42 -2.66 8.23 0.58
C THR A 42 -2.47 6.85 -0.05
N ASP A 43 -1.97 5.84 0.71
CA ASP A 43 -1.87 4.45 0.26
C ASP A 43 -3.26 3.82 0.15
N PRO A 44 -3.70 3.42 -1.07
CA PRO A 44 -5.01 2.79 -1.27
C PRO A 44 -5.24 1.52 -0.46
N SER A 45 -4.19 0.83 -0.04
CA SER A 45 -4.28 -0.38 0.79
C SER A 45 -4.92 -0.12 2.16
N TYR A 46 -5.01 1.14 2.61
CA TYR A 46 -5.72 1.50 3.85
C TYR A 46 -7.22 1.79 3.66
N ARG A 47 -7.77 1.61 2.46
CA ARG A 47 -9.22 1.83 2.26
C ARG A 47 -10.04 0.98 3.22
N GLY A 48 -11.02 1.61 3.89
CA GLY A 48 -11.82 0.96 4.93
C GLY A 48 -11.22 0.96 6.34
N GLN A 49 -9.97 1.43 6.53
CA GLN A 49 -9.27 1.38 7.81
C GLN A 49 -9.13 2.74 8.50
N ILE A 50 -9.12 2.70 9.83
CA ILE A 50 -8.69 3.79 10.71
C ILE A 50 -7.25 3.48 11.12
N VAL A 51 -6.32 4.39 10.82
CA VAL A 51 -4.90 4.15 11.03
C VAL A 51 -4.39 4.89 12.26
N ALA A 52 -3.80 4.16 13.21
CA ALA A 52 -3.12 4.71 14.37
C ALA A 52 -1.60 4.71 14.16
N MET A 53 -0.97 5.87 14.25
CA MET A 53 0.49 5.97 14.23
C MET A 53 1.06 5.67 15.62
N THR A 54 2.10 4.83 15.67
CA THR A 54 2.76 4.52 16.95
C THR A 54 3.86 5.53 17.31
N TYR A 55 4.33 6.30 16.33
CA TYR A 55 5.28 7.38 16.58
C TYR A 55 4.56 8.55 17.26
N PRO A 56 5.12 9.12 18.34
CA PRO A 56 4.39 10.06 19.19
C PRO A 56 4.01 11.35 18.49
N GLU A 57 4.95 12.02 17.81
CA GLU A 57 4.74 13.31 17.16
C GLU A 57 4.56 13.15 15.64
N ILE A 58 3.45 13.61 15.12
CA ILE A 58 3.07 13.50 13.70
C ILE A 58 2.72 14.90 13.17
N GLY A 59 2.98 15.16 11.88
CA GLY A 59 2.65 16.44 11.22
C GLY A 59 3.81 17.43 11.12
N ASN A 60 4.96 17.13 11.69
CA ASN A 60 6.13 18.01 11.82
C ASN A 60 6.74 18.47 10.48
N TYR A 61 6.57 17.74 9.37
CA TYR A 61 7.04 18.14 8.04
C TYR A 61 5.92 18.53 7.06
N GLY A 62 4.66 18.65 7.54
CA GLY A 62 3.51 19.01 6.71
C GLY A 62 3.15 17.98 5.65
N VAL A 63 2.50 18.45 4.59
CA VAL A 63 2.11 17.65 3.41
C VAL A 63 2.41 18.44 2.14
N ASN A 64 2.62 17.74 1.02
CA ASN A 64 2.91 18.32 -0.29
C ASN A 64 2.33 17.46 -1.43
N ASP A 65 2.28 17.99 -2.65
CA ASP A 65 1.67 17.32 -3.81
C ASP A 65 2.56 16.22 -4.42
N LEU A 66 3.83 16.08 -4.02
CA LEU A 66 4.78 15.11 -4.61
C LEU A 66 4.81 13.79 -3.86
N ASP A 67 4.68 13.82 -2.52
CA ASP A 67 4.82 12.66 -1.65
C ASP A 67 3.50 11.90 -1.47
N VAL A 68 2.65 11.90 -2.49
CA VAL A 68 1.36 11.17 -2.49
C VAL A 68 1.47 9.84 -3.22
N GLU A 69 0.80 8.82 -2.67
CA GLU A 69 0.71 7.49 -3.25
C GLU A 69 -0.60 7.26 -4.05
N SER A 70 -1.58 8.15 -3.90
CA SER A 70 -2.80 8.25 -4.73
C SER A 70 -3.31 9.71 -4.73
N ASP A 71 -4.39 9.99 -5.45
CA ASP A 71 -4.89 11.35 -5.63
C ASP A 71 -5.55 11.97 -4.39
N ALA A 72 -5.86 11.16 -3.38
CA ALA A 72 -6.49 11.61 -2.13
C ALA A 72 -6.16 10.66 -0.97
N PRO A 73 -6.35 11.08 0.30
CA PRO A 73 -6.32 10.17 1.44
C PRO A 73 -7.32 9.03 1.30
N GLN A 74 -6.89 7.83 1.64
CA GLN A 74 -7.68 6.60 1.52
C GLN A 74 -8.19 6.08 2.86
N VAL A 75 -7.58 6.52 3.95
CA VAL A 75 -7.97 6.12 5.31
C VAL A 75 -9.36 6.60 5.67
N ARG A 76 -10.08 5.88 6.52
CA ARG A 76 -11.37 6.33 7.10
C ARG A 76 -11.17 7.33 8.22
N GLY A 77 -10.05 7.24 8.94
CA GLY A 77 -9.71 8.15 10.02
C GLY A 77 -8.24 7.99 10.44
N PHE A 78 -7.73 8.96 11.17
CA PHE A 78 -6.33 9.00 11.56
C PHE A 78 -6.18 9.27 13.07
N VAL A 79 -5.39 8.44 13.75
CA VAL A 79 -5.22 8.47 15.22
C VAL A 79 -3.75 8.69 15.54
N ILE A 80 -3.46 9.70 16.35
CA ILE A 80 -2.10 10.06 16.76
C ILE A 80 -2.05 10.40 18.25
N GLU A 81 -0.86 10.40 18.83
CA GLU A 81 -0.62 10.89 20.19
C GLU A 81 -0.57 12.41 20.20
N GLU A 82 0.29 13.02 19.38
CA GLU A 82 0.51 14.48 19.34
C GLU A 82 0.63 14.97 17.90
N LEU A 83 -0.15 16.01 17.58
CA LEU A 83 0.01 16.77 16.34
C LEU A 83 1.07 17.84 16.55
N SER A 84 2.11 17.84 15.71
CA SER A 84 3.14 18.88 15.76
C SER A 84 2.53 20.27 15.56
N PRO A 85 2.77 21.20 16.46
CA PRO A 85 2.24 22.57 16.33
C PRO A 85 2.96 23.39 15.25
N ILE A 86 4.09 22.89 14.74
CA ILE A 86 4.95 23.58 13.78
C ILE A 86 5.24 22.66 12.61
N VAL A 87 4.98 23.18 11.40
CA VAL A 87 5.43 22.56 10.15
C VAL A 87 6.84 23.08 9.84
N SER A 88 7.82 22.19 9.85
CA SER A 88 9.24 22.52 9.62
C SER A 88 9.81 21.78 8.41
N SER A 89 9.27 22.09 7.22
CA SER A 89 9.80 21.58 5.96
C SER A 89 9.60 22.60 4.86
N TRP A 90 10.64 22.86 4.10
CA TRP A 90 10.58 23.76 2.93
C TRP A 90 9.74 23.16 1.78
N ARG A 91 9.47 21.85 1.80
CA ARG A 91 8.62 21.15 0.83
C ARG A 91 7.13 21.21 1.18
N ALA A 92 6.77 21.64 2.40
CA ALA A 92 5.38 21.62 2.84
C ALA A 92 4.54 22.67 2.10
N ASP A 93 3.39 22.25 1.60
CA ASP A 93 2.37 23.12 1.02
C ASP A 93 1.34 23.54 2.07
N THR A 94 1.03 22.64 3.03
CA THR A 94 0.08 22.88 4.11
C THR A 94 0.40 22.00 5.32
N ASP A 95 -0.26 22.28 6.44
CA ASP A 95 -0.22 21.40 7.62
C ASP A 95 -1.12 20.18 7.47
N LEU A 96 -0.88 19.17 8.31
CA LEU A 96 -1.62 17.91 8.28
C LEU A 96 -3.11 18.07 8.63
N GLY A 97 -3.44 18.92 9.61
CA GLY A 97 -4.83 19.14 10.02
C GLY A 97 -5.66 19.78 8.90
N GLY A 98 -5.12 20.82 8.25
CA GLY A 98 -5.72 21.46 7.08
C GLY A 98 -5.91 20.51 5.91
N TYR A 99 -4.92 19.63 5.66
CA TYR A 99 -5.01 18.59 4.63
C TYR A 99 -6.14 17.60 4.90
N LEU A 100 -6.22 17.03 6.11
CA LEU A 100 -7.29 16.11 6.49
C LEU A 100 -8.67 16.78 6.40
N LYS A 101 -8.79 18.02 6.89
CA LYS A 101 -10.03 18.80 6.81
C LYS A 101 -10.50 19.03 5.39
N LYS A 102 -9.58 19.39 4.49
CA LYS A 102 -9.87 19.57 3.05
C LYS A 102 -10.45 18.32 2.41
N HIS A 103 -9.99 17.14 2.85
CA HIS A 103 -10.40 15.85 2.29
C HIS A 103 -11.51 15.14 3.10
N GLY A 104 -12.07 15.78 4.12
CA GLY A 104 -13.16 15.20 4.92
C GLY A 104 -12.72 14.03 5.81
N ILE A 105 -11.44 13.93 6.15
CA ILE A 105 -10.90 12.85 7.00
C ILE A 105 -10.88 13.30 8.46
N LEU A 106 -11.45 12.48 9.33
CA LEU A 106 -11.42 12.71 10.78
C LEU A 106 -10.06 12.35 11.34
N GLY A 107 -9.49 13.27 12.14
CA GLY A 107 -8.27 13.04 12.92
C GLY A 107 -8.57 13.15 14.41
N ILE A 108 -7.96 12.31 15.22
CA ILE A 108 -8.01 12.38 16.69
C ILE A 108 -6.60 12.31 17.28
N GLN A 109 -6.26 13.27 18.14
CA GLN A 109 -5.00 13.36 18.88
C GLN A 109 -5.24 13.29 20.40
N GLY A 110 -4.15 13.24 21.17
CA GLY A 110 -4.21 13.09 22.63
C GLY A 110 -4.56 11.66 23.07
N ILE A 111 -4.44 10.69 22.15
CA ILE A 111 -4.70 9.28 22.40
C ILE A 111 -3.45 8.60 22.93
N ASP A 112 -3.57 7.78 23.96
CA ASP A 112 -2.52 6.82 24.33
C ASP A 112 -2.41 5.75 23.23
N THR A 113 -1.65 6.08 22.18
CA THR A 113 -1.44 5.20 21.01
C THR A 113 -0.69 3.93 21.38
N ARG A 114 0.12 3.97 22.44
CA ARG A 114 0.78 2.78 23.00
C ARG A 114 -0.24 1.82 23.62
N ALA A 115 -1.18 2.33 24.43
CA ALA A 115 -2.23 1.49 25.03
C ALA A 115 -3.15 0.91 23.92
N LEU A 116 -3.51 1.69 22.89
CA LEU A 116 -4.27 1.23 21.74
C LEU A 116 -3.52 0.12 20.99
N THR A 117 -2.25 0.34 20.64
CA THR A 117 -1.39 -0.64 19.95
C THR A 117 -1.27 -1.95 20.73
N ARG A 118 -1.02 -1.88 22.04
CA ARG A 118 -0.97 -3.08 22.90
C ARG A 118 -2.30 -3.83 22.93
N HIS A 119 -3.40 -3.11 22.92
CA HIS A 119 -4.74 -3.69 22.89
C HIS A 119 -4.98 -4.44 21.59
N LEU A 120 -4.74 -3.80 20.43
CA LEU A 120 -4.88 -4.41 19.11
C LEU A 120 -3.92 -5.60 18.92
N ARG A 121 -2.68 -5.49 19.38
CA ARG A 121 -1.73 -6.62 19.34
C ARG A 121 -2.22 -7.83 20.14
N THR A 122 -2.89 -7.59 21.26
CA THR A 122 -3.37 -8.66 22.16
C THR A 122 -4.69 -9.24 21.71
N ARG A 123 -5.63 -8.40 21.24
CA ARG A 123 -6.99 -8.80 20.88
C ARG A 123 -7.20 -9.04 19.39
N GLY A 124 -6.39 -8.44 18.55
CA GLY A 124 -6.51 -8.40 17.08
C GLY A 124 -6.94 -7.03 16.58
N SER A 125 -6.82 -6.81 15.25
CA SER A 125 -7.49 -5.70 14.59
C SER A 125 -8.99 -5.80 14.84
N MET A 126 -9.66 -4.67 15.02
CA MET A 126 -11.07 -4.65 15.34
C MET A 126 -11.76 -3.42 14.77
N ARG A 127 -13.07 -3.47 14.70
CA ARG A 127 -13.89 -2.37 14.21
C ARG A 127 -13.93 -1.24 15.24
N ALA A 128 -13.92 -0.02 14.73
CA ALA A 128 -13.90 1.18 15.55
C ALA A 128 -14.77 2.29 14.94
N CYS A 129 -15.09 3.27 15.76
CA CYS A 129 -15.77 4.51 15.39
C CYS A 129 -14.98 5.70 15.94
N ILE A 130 -14.68 6.69 15.09
CA ILE A 130 -14.24 8.03 15.51
C ILE A 130 -15.44 8.96 15.36
N THR A 131 -15.72 9.77 16.37
CA THR A 131 -16.81 10.76 16.31
C THR A 131 -16.47 12.04 17.07
N THR A 132 -16.92 13.17 16.51
CA THR A 132 -16.94 14.49 17.15
C THR A 132 -18.36 14.94 17.46
N ASP A 133 -19.38 14.19 16.99
CA ASP A 133 -20.80 14.58 17.08
C ASP A 133 -21.41 14.27 18.44
N THR A 134 -20.82 13.36 19.19
CA THR A 134 -21.31 12.95 20.49
C THR A 134 -20.18 12.58 21.44
N THR A 135 -20.42 12.81 22.72
CA THR A 135 -19.60 12.29 23.82
C THR A 135 -20.20 11.02 24.45
N ASP A 136 -21.33 10.52 23.92
CA ASP A 136 -21.93 9.26 24.36
C ASP A 136 -21.17 8.06 23.80
N PRO A 137 -20.46 7.32 24.66
CA PRO A 137 -19.68 6.17 24.24
C PRO A 137 -20.55 5.01 23.72
N SER A 138 -21.77 4.87 24.22
CA SER A 138 -22.64 3.73 23.89
C SER A 138 -23.03 3.73 22.42
N GLY A 139 -23.42 4.91 21.89
CA GLY A 139 -23.73 5.07 20.48
C GLY A 139 -22.53 4.84 19.57
N ALA A 140 -21.35 5.33 19.95
CA ALA A 140 -20.13 5.13 19.19
C ALA A 140 -19.69 3.64 19.15
N ILE A 141 -19.83 2.90 20.27
CA ILE A 141 -19.56 1.46 20.32
C ILE A 141 -20.51 0.69 19.41
N GLU A 142 -21.80 1.04 19.40
CA GLU A 142 -22.78 0.40 18.52
C GLU A 142 -22.45 0.66 17.02
N MET A 143 -22.04 1.87 16.67
CA MET A 143 -21.60 2.19 15.31
C MET A 143 -20.35 1.39 14.93
N ALA A 144 -19.38 1.24 15.84
CA ALA A 144 -18.22 0.40 15.63
C ALA A 144 -18.60 -1.07 15.35
N ARG A 145 -19.54 -1.64 16.13
CA ARG A 145 -20.04 -3.02 15.96
C ARG A 145 -20.77 -3.25 14.65
N LYS A 146 -21.39 -2.22 14.08
CA LYS A 146 -22.09 -2.29 12.79
C LYS A 146 -21.18 -2.07 11.58
N ALA A 147 -19.95 -1.62 11.77
CA ALA A 147 -18.99 -1.45 10.68
C ALA A 147 -18.68 -2.78 10.00
N SER A 148 -18.46 -2.75 8.69
CA SER A 148 -18.08 -3.91 7.89
C SER A 148 -16.66 -3.72 7.34
N TYR A 149 -15.85 -4.77 7.36
CA TYR A 149 -14.54 -4.76 6.75
C TYR A 149 -14.22 -6.11 6.06
N GLU A 150 -14.40 -7.23 6.76
CA GLU A 150 -14.17 -8.57 6.20
C GLU A 150 -15.17 -8.88 5.09
N GLY A 151 -14.69 -9.46 3.99
CA GLY A 151 -15.51 -9.81 2.84
C GLY A 151 -16.02 -8.63 2.02
N VAL A 152 -15.59 -7.39 2.35
CA VAL A 152 -15.93 -6.20 1.56
C VAL A 152 -14.91 -6.01 0.45
N ASP A 153 -15.40 -5.83 -0.78
CA ASP A 153 -14.58 -5.51 -1.95
C ASP A 153 -14.25 -4.01 -2.00
N PHE A 154 -13.21 -3.61 -1.27
CA PHE A 154 -12.70 -2.24 -1.29
C PHE A 154 -11.92 -1.90 -2.56
N VAL A 155 -11.50 -2.88 -3.35
CA VAL A 155 -10.79 -2.65 -4.62
C VAL A 155 -11.65 -1.84 -5.57
N LYS A 156 -12.97 -2.08 -5.62
CA LYS A 156 -13.90 -1.31 -6.46
C LYS A 156 -13.97 0.18 -6.11
N GLU A 157 -13.56 0.57 -4.90
CA GLU A 157 -13.56 1.97 -4.47
C GLU A 157 -12.27 2.72 -4.87
N VAL A 158 -11.19 1.99 -5.21
CA VAL A 158 -9.84 2.55 -5.42
C VAL A 158 -9.22 2.23 -6.76
N THR A 159 -9.75 1.26 -7.50
CA THR A 159 -9.26 0.89 -8.84
C THR A 159 -9.52 2.00 -9.86
N SER A 160 -8.70 2.09 -10.87
CA SER A 160 -8.92 2.97 -12.03
C SER A 160 -10.26 2.65 -12.71
N THR A 161 -10.95 3.69 -13.15
CA THR A 161 -12.23 3.54 -13.86
C THR A 161 -12.04 3.16 -15.33
N GLU A 162 -10.91 3.56 -15.93
CA GLU A 162 -10.59 3.39 -17.33
C GLU A 162 -9.13 2.96 -17.52
N LYS A 163 -8.91 2.26 -18.64
CA LYS A 163 -7.55 1.95 -19.10
C LYS A 163 -6.81 3.22 -19.50
N HIS A 164 -5.59 3.38 -19.04
CA HIS A 164 -4.73 4.51 -19.40
C HIS A 164 -3.24 4.14 -19.43
N LEU A 165 -2.46 4.91 -20.18
CA LEU A 165 -1.00 4.84 -20.14
C LEU A 165 -0.48 5.69 -18.98
N TRP A 166 0.35 5.10 -18.12
CA TRP A 166 0.96 5.82 -17.01
C TRP A 166 2.07 6.75 -17.52
N ASP A 167 2.06 7.99 -17.00
CA ASP A 167 3.13 8.97 -17.17
C ASP A 167 3.65 9.12 -18.61
N SER A 168 2.71 9.24 -19.58
CA SER A 168 3.01 9.40 -21.01
C SER A 168 3.97 10.56 -21.31
N GLU A 169 4.01 11.57 -20.43
CA GLU A 169 4.91 12.72 -20.55
C GLU A 169 6.24 12.54 -19.81
N SER A 170 6.48 11.39 -19.17
CA SER A 170 7.70 11.07 -18.43
C SER A 170 8.06 12.09 -17.33
N ARG A 171 7.06 12.61 -16.62
CA ARG A 171 7.25 13.63 -15.58
C ARG A 171 7.04 13.10 -14.16
N GLN A 172 6.04 12.23 -13.96
CA GLN A 172 5.61 11.77 -12.63
C GLN A 172 6.55 10.72 -12.02
N SER A 173 7.31 10.02 -12.87
CA SER A 173 8.20 8.93 -12.45
C SER A 173 9.63 9.36 -12.16
N ARG A 174 9.97 10.62 -12.40
CA ARG A 174 11.30 11.18 -12.13
C ARG A 174 11.53 11.27 -10.62
N GLU A 175 12.75 10.96 -10.18
CA GLU A 175 13.13 11.16 -8.79
C GLU A 175 13.59 12.58 -8.56
N TRP A 176 13.12 13.16 -7.46
CA TRP A 176 13.64 14.42 -6.97
C TRP A 176 15.04 14.21 -6.38
N ILE A 177 15.97 15.12 -6.70
CA ILE A 177 17.35 15.06 -6.22
C ILE A 177 17.71 16.34 -5.46
N ILE A 178 18.44 16.18 -4.37
CA ILE A 178 19.07 17.31 -3.67
C ILE A 178 20.29 17.72 -4.46
N ARG A 179 20.26 18.93 -4.99
CA ARG A 179 21.41 19.50 -5.70
C ARG A 179 22.59 19.67 -4.75
N ARG A 180 23.74 19.10 -5.12
CA ARG A 180 25.00 19.33 -4.45
C ARG A 180 25.93 20.11 -5.39
N GLY A 181 26.21 21.40 -5.04
CA GLY A 181 27.19 22.20 -5.77
C GLY A 181 26.65 23.02 -6.93
N SER A 182 27.55 23.40 -7.85
CA SER A 182 27.31 24.33 -8.98
C SER A 182 26.96 23.64 -10.30
N GLU A 183 26.35 22.47 -10.26
CA GLU A 183 25.89 21.79 -11.47
C GLU A 183 24.83 22.60 -12.21
N GLU A 184 24.93 22.69 -13.54
CA GLU A 184 23.93 23.36 -14.36
C GLU A 184 22.57 22.72 -14.22
N ILE A 185 21.52 23.52 -13.98
CA ILE A 185 20.14 23.05 -13.90
C ILE A 185 19.65 22.86 -15.32
N VAL A 186 19.52 21.61 -15.76
CA VAL A 186 19.03 21.28 -17.09
C VAL A 186 17.49 21.25 -17.12
N ASP A 187 16.86 20.87 -16.00
CA ASP A 187 15.40 20.79 -15.90
C ASP A 187 14.97 20.94 -14.44
N ALA A 188 14.40 22.10 -14.12
CA ALA A 188 13.82 22.37 -12.80
C ALA A 188 12.35 22.73 -12.94
N ASP A 189 11.53 22.30 -11.96
CA ASP A 189 10.14 22.74 -11.89
C ASP A 189 10.03 24.23 -11.46
N ALA A 190 8.80 24.76 -11.41
CA ALA A 190 8.53 26.15 -11.01
C ALA A 190 9.00 26.49 -9.58
N ARG A 191 9.27 25.49 -8.72
CA ARG A 191 9.79 25.62 -7.35
C ARG A 191 11.31 25.45 -7.27
N GLY A 192 11.98 25.21 -8.41
CA GLY A 192 13.43 24.94 -8.46
C GLY A 192 13.83 23.52 -8.05
N ASN A 193 12.90 22.58 -7.96
CA ASN A 193 13.20 21.16 -7.74
C ASN A 193 13.86 20.57 -8.99
N VAL A 194 14.92 19.82 -8.80
CA VAL A 194 15.64 19.13 -9.87
C VAL A 194 15.34 17.63 -9.82
N PHE A 195 15.11 17.03 -10.98
CA PHE A 195 14.73 15.63 -11.10
C PHE A 195 15.74 14.84 -11.94
N THR A 196 15.83 13.53 -11.67
CA THR A 196 16.63 12.59 -12.48
C THR A 196 16.04 12.42 -13.87
N ASP A 197 16.87 12.10 -14.85
CA ASP A 197 16.42 11.61 -16.14
C ASP A 197 15.90 10.18 -16.01
N LEU A 198 14.86 9.87 -16.80
CA LEU A 198 14.32 8.52 -16.87
C LEU A 198 15.06 7.68 -17.93
N PRO A 199 15.33 6.40 -17.68
CA PRO A 199 15.87 5.51 -18.68
C PRO A 199 14.89 5.34 -19.85
N PRO A 200 15.36 5.00 -21.06
CA PRO A 200 14.47 4.66 -22.17
C PRO A 200 13.59 3.46 -21.80
N THR A 201 12.36 3.45 -22.31
CA THR A 201 11.47 2.30 -22.16
C THR A 201 11.92 1.17 -23.09
N THR A 202 12.06 -0.02 -22.56
CA THR A 202 12.51 -1.23 -23.28
C THR A 202 11.49 -2.34 -23.25
N HIS A 203 10.51 -2.24 -22.35
CA HIS A 203 9.46 -3.25 -22.15
C HIS A 203 8.09 -2.59 -21.99
N THR A 204 7.04 -3.29 -22.40
CA THR A 204 5.66 -2.89 -22.20
C THR A 204 5.01 -3.76 -21.13
N LEU A 205 4.16 -3.19 -20.27
CA LEU A 205 3.56 -3.88 -19.15
C LEU A 205 2.05 -3.56 -19.06
N ALA A 206 1.24 -4.58 -18.85
CA ALA A 206 -0.16 -4.43 -18.45
C ALA A 206 -0.23 -4.54 -16.92
N ALA A 207 -0.71 -3.51 -16.24
CA ALA A 207 -0.82 -3.50 -14.78
C ALA A 207 -2.29 -3.51 -14.36
N LEU A 208 -2.71 -4.55 -13.62
CA LEU A 208 -4.03 -4.62 -12.99
C LEU A 208 -4.02 -3.79 -11.72
N ASP A 209 -4.88 -2.79 -11.67
CA ASP A 209 -4.97 -1.83 -10.57
C ASP A 209 -5.96 -2.29 -9.51
N PHE A 210 -5.45 -2.88 -8.44
CA PHE A 210 -6.24 -3.25 -7.25
C PHE A 210 -6.26 -2.13 -6.19
N GLY A 211 -5.72 -0.96 -6.49
CA GLY A 211 -5.44 0.16 -5.60
C GLY A 211 -3.94 0.43 -5.56
N MET A 212 -3.40 0.76 -6.74
CA MET A 212 -1.96 0.85 -6.98
C MET A 212 -1.36 2.12 -6.39
N LYS A 213 -0.28 1.97 -5.64
CA LYS A 213 0.54 3.09 -5.19
C LYS A 213 1.30 3.70 -6.36
N LYS A 214 1.34 5.04 -6.41
CA LYS A 214 2.09 5.76 -7.46
C LYS A 214 3.57 5.38 -7.49
N ASN A 215 4.17 5.06 -6.33
CA ASN A 215 5.59 4.69 -6.32
C ASN A 215 5.88 3.32 -6.94
N ILE A 216 4.93 2.40 -6.99
CA ILE A 216 5.03 1.18 -7.80
C ILE A 216 5.17 1.54 -9.28
N LEU A 217 4.28 2.40 -9.78
CA LEU A 217 4.30 2.86 -11.17
C LEU A 217 5.59 3.62 -11.51
N ARG A 218 6.04 4.50 -10.59
CA ARG A 218 7.32 5.21 -10.71
C ARG A 218 8.50 4.22 -10.79
N SER A 219 8.52 3.21 -9.92
CA SER A 219 9.57 2.20 -9.86
C SER A 219 9.60 1.33 -11.12
N LEU A 220 8.43 0.92 -11.65
CA LEU A 220 8.33 0.23 -12.93
C LEU A 220 8.88 1.09 -14.08
N ARG A 221 8.49 2.36 -14.16
CA ARG A 221 8.96 3.27 -15.21
C ARG A 221 10.48 3.50 -15.14
N ARG A 222 11.04 3.64 -13.94
CA ARG A 222 12.50 3.77 -13.71
C ARG A 222 13.27 2.52 -14.08
N ASN A 223 12.61 1.37 -14.13
CA ASN A 223 13.18 0.10 -14.59
C ASN A 223 12.88 -0.20 -16.07
N GLY A 224 12.51 0.82 -16.87
CA GLY A 224 12.37 0.75 -18.30
C GLY A 224 11.04 0.19 -18.80
N PHE A 225 10.01 0.14 -17.96
CA PHE A 225 8.68 -0.27 -18.38
C PHE A 225 7.83 0.91 -18.87
N ASP A 226 7.12 0.68 -19.97
CA ASP A 226 5.98 1.47 -20.41
C ASP A 226 4.71 0.79 -19.91
N VAL A 227 3.97 1.42 -18.99
CA VAL A 227 2.94 0.77 -18.19
C VAL A 227 1.55 1.20 -18.63
N THR A 228 0.76 0.26 -19.14
CA THR A 228 -0.68 0.44 -19.32
C THR A 228 -1.43 -0.06 -18.09
N VAL A 229 -2.09 0.84 -17.39
CA VAL A 229 -2.91 0.54 -16.21
C VAL A 229 -4.32 0.14 -16.66
N LEU A 230 -4.84 -0.95 -16.10
CA LEU A 230 -6.20 -1.44 -16.34
C LEU A 230 -6.97 -1.53 -15.02
N PRO A 231 -8.29 -1.35 -15.05
CA PRO A 231 -9.15 -1.63 -13.91
C PRO A 231 -8.97 -3.06 -13.39
N ALA A 232 -9.18 -3.25 -12.10
CA ALA A 232 -9.14 -4.57 -11.44
C ALA A 232 -10.07 -5.61 -12.09
N THR A 233 -11.14 -5.15 -12.73
CA THR A 233 -12.17 -5.99 -13.38
C THR A 233 -11.81 -6.38 -14.80
N ALA A 234 -10.69 -5.94 -15.36
CA ALA A 234 -10.27 -6.30 -16.71
C ALA A 234 -10.13 -7.82 -16.86
N THR A 235 -10.61 -8.34 -17.99
CA THR A 235 -10.53 -9.77 -18.31
C THR A 235 -9.15 -10.16 -18.83
N ALA A 236 -8.83 -11.45 -18.80
CA ALA A 236 -7.58 -11.96 -19.35
C ALA A 236 -7.46 -11.68 -20.86
N GLU A 237 -8.56 -11.72 -21.59
CA GLU A 237 -8.60 -11.38 -23.02
C GLU A 237 -8.24 -9.91 -23.26
N GLU A 238 -8.79 -8.99 -22.46
CA GLU A 238 -8.47 -7.55 -22.56
C GLU A 238 -6.99 -7.28 -22.23
N VAL A 239 -6.44 -7.95 -21.21
CA VAL A 239 -5.01 -7.85 -20.85
C VAL A 239 -4.12 -8.38 -21.98
N LEU A 240 -4.43 -9.56 -22.53
CA LEU A 240 -3.65 -10.19 -23.59
C LEU A 240 -3.74 -9.45 -24.92
N ALA A 241 -4.90 -8.82 -25.22
CA ALA A 241 -5.11 -8.02 -26.43
C ALA A 241 -4.18 -6.80 -26.52
N LEU A 242 -3.60 -6.34 -25.40
CA LEU A 242 -2.61 -5.26 -25.39
C LEU A 242 -1.27 -5.70 -26.01
N GLY A 243 -0.99 -6.99 -26.09
CA GLY A 243 0.27 -7.51 -26.63
C GLY A 243 1.50 -7.17 -25.80
N THR A 244 1.35 -6.76 -24.53
CA THR A 244 2.43 -6.37 -23.64
C THR A 244 3.41 -7.51 -23.32
N ASP A 245 4.62 -7.16 -22.92
CA ASP A 245 5.69 -8.11 -22.64
C ASP A 245 5.50 -8.86 -21.32
N GLY A 246 4.79 -8.25 -20.36
CA GLY A 246 4.50 -8.82 -19.04
C GLY A 246 3.20 -8.30 -18.43
N VAL A 247 2.82 -8.87 -17.29
CA VAL A 247 1.66 -8.47 -16.49
C VAL A 247 2.08 -8.20 -15.05
N PHE A 248 1.52 -7.15 -14.47
CA PHE A 248 1.75 -6.75 -13.09
C PHE A 248 0.45 -6.74 -12.30
N LEU A 249 0.49 -7.27 -11.07
CA LEU A 249 -0.62 -7.29 -10.13
C LEU A 249 -0.28 -6.36 -8.97
N SER A 250 -1.03 -5.29 -8.81
CA SER A 250 -0.70 -4.26 -7.83
C SER A 250 -1.02 -4.66 -6.38
N ASN A 251 -0.59 -3.83 -5.45
CA ASN A 251 -1.11 -3.78 -4.10
C ASN A 251 -2.58 -3.34 -4.09
N GLY A 252 -3.23 -3.44 -2.93
CA GLY A 252 -4.60 -2.97 -2.74
C GLY A 252 -5.16 -3.32 -1.37
N PRO A 253 -6.37 -2.85 -1.06
CA PRO A 253 -7.03 -3.02 0.23
C PRO A 253 -7.85 -4.29 0.34
N GLY A 254 -8.14 -4.67 1.57
CA GLY A 254 -9.22 -5.59 1.90
C GLY A 254 -8.84 -7.06 1.92
N ASP A 255 -9.85 -7.87 1.74
CA ASP A 255 -9.80 -9.33 1.78
C ASP A 255 -9.59 -9.89 0.37
N PRO A 256 -8.50 -10.62 0.07
CA PRO A 256 -8.27 -11.20 -1.25
C PRO A 256 -9.35 -12.21 -1.67
N GLU A 257 -10.02 -12.87 -0.73
CA GLU A 257 -11.11 -13.81 -1.00
C GLU A 257 -12.38 -13.12 -1.58
N ALA A 258 -12.52 -11.81 -1.41
CA ALA A 258 -13.62 -11.04 -2.00
C ALA A 258 -13.44 -10.76 -3.50
N LEU A 259 -12.29 -11.12 -4.10
CA LEU A 259 -11.89 -10.71 -5.45
C LEU A 259 -11.94 -11.89 -6.47
N ASP A 260 -13.06 -12.61 -6.54
CA ASP A 260 -13.24 -13.75 -7.45
C ASP A 260 -12.95 -13.41 -8.92
N TYR A 261 -13.35 -12.22 -9.37
CA TYR A 261 -13.10 -11.75 -10.74
C TYR A 261 -11.59 -11.60 -11.01
N ALA A 262 -10.83 -11.02 -10.08
CA ALA A 262 -9.39 -10.86 -10.22
C ALA A 262 -8.67 -12.21 -10.17
N ARG A 263 -9.07 -13.09 -9.24
CA ARG A 263 -8.55 -14.46 -9.15
C ARG A 263 -8.74 -15.22 -10.46
N LYS A 264 -9.95 -15.11 -11.09
CA LYS A 264 -10.21 -15.74 -12.38
C LYS A 264 -9.31 -15.19 -13.48
N THR A 265 -9.23 -13.86 -13.63
CA THR A 265 -8.37 -13.22 -14.62
C THR A 265 -6.91 -13.65 -14.46
N VAL A 266 -6.38 -13.64 -13.23
CA VAL A 266 -4.99 -14.04 -12.95
C VAL A 266 -4.77 -15.52 -13.28
N SER A 267 -5.70 -16.41 -12.93
CA SER A 267 -5.63 -17.84 -13.30
C SER A 267 -5.53 -18.04 -14.81
N ASP A 268 -6.31 -17.29 -15.59
CA ASP A 268 -6.31 -17.35 -17.04
C ASP A 268 -5.04 -16.75 -17.69
N LEU A 269 -4.28 -15.92 -16.96
CA LEU A 269 -3.02 -15.30 -17.41
C LEU A 269 -1.77 -16.13 -17.08
N ILE A 270 -1.81 -17.02 -16.07
CA ILE A 270 -0.69 -17.86 -15.67
C ILE A 270 -0.19 -18.70 -16.84
N GLY A 271 1.12 -18.66 -17.09
CA GLY A 271 1.76 -19.37 -18.20
C GLY A 271 1.69 -18.68 -19.56
N LYS A 272 0.94 -17.60 -19.72
CA LYS A 272 0.82 -16.86 -20.98
C LYS A 272 1.80 -15.69 -21.10
N LYS A 273 2.09 -15.02 -20.00
CA LYS A 273 3.05 -13.91 -19.90
C LYS A 273 3.84 -13.99 -18.57
N PRO A 274 5.04 -13.40 -18.50
CA PRO A 274 5.67 -13.12 -17.21
C PRO A 274 4.73 -12.32 -16.32
N LEU A 275 4.55 -12.77 -15.07
CA LEU A 275 3.58 -12.19 -14.14
C LEU A 275 4.26 -11.92 -12.81
N PHE A 276 4.08 -10.71 -12.29
CA PHE A 276 4.63 -10.29 -11.00
C PHE A 276 3.56 -9.63 -10.15
N GLY A 277 3.53 -9.93 -8.83
CA GLY A 277 2.55 -9.39 -7.90
C GLY A 277 3.14 -8.81 -6.62
N ILE A 278 2.57 -7.71 -6.14
CA ILE A 278 2.93 -7.06 -4.88
C ILE A 278 1.72 -7.05 -3.94
N CYS A 279 1.95 -7.43 -2.67
CA CYS A 279 1.01 -7.35 -1.55
C CYS A 279 -0.33 -8.05 -1.86
N LEU A 280 -1.41 -7.33 -2.17
CA LEU A 280 -2.67 -7.94 -2.60
C LEU A 280 -2.50 -8.77 -3.88
N GLY A 281 -1.69 -8.28 -4.83
CA GLY A 281 -1.36 -9.04 -6.05
C GLY A 281 -0.64 -10.36 -5.77
N HIS A 282 0.18 -10.43 -4.73
CA HIS A 282 0.77 -11.69 -4.23
C HIS A 282 -0.30 -12.65 -3.72
N GLN A 283 -1.25 -12.14 -2.94
CA GLN A 283 -2.34 -12.95 -2.38
C GLN A 283 -3.29 -13.45 -3.47
N VAL A 284 -3.67 -12.59 -4.42
CA VAL A 284 -4.51 -12.97 -5.57
C VAL A 284 -3.80 -14.00 -6.46
N LEU A 285 -2.49 -13.84 -6.69
CA LEU A 285 -1.70 -14.86 -7.41
C LEU A 285 -1.69 -16.19 -6.68
N ALA A 286 -1.49 -16.18 -5.36
CA ALA A 286 -1.52 -17.41 -4.56
C ALA A 286 -2.88 -18.13 -4.65
N LEU A 287 -3.98 -17.37 -4.53
CA LEU A 287 -5.34 -17.90 -4.69
C LEU A 287 -5.59 -18.45 -6.11
N ALA A 288 -5.10 -17.76 -7.15
CA ALA A 288 -5.21 -18.21 -8.54
C ALA A 288 -4.43 -19.51 -8.81
N LEU A 289 -3.35 -19.74 -8.07
CA LEU A 289 -2.56 -20.97 -8.09
C LEU A 289 -3.21 -22.10 -7.24
N GLY A 290 -4.29 -21.82 -6.52
CA GLY A 290 -5.01 -22.82 -5.71
C GLY A 290 -4.61 -22.87 -4.23
N ALA A 291 -3.76 -21.95 -3.77
CA ALA A 291 -3.45 -21.78 -2.36
C ALA A 291 -4.62 -21.09 -1.61
N LYS A 292 -4.48 -20.97 -0.29
CA LYS A 292 -5.43 -20.29 0.60
C LYS A 292 -4.76 -19.11 1.29
N THR A 293 -5.57 -18.16 1.72
CA THR A 293 -5.15 -17.06 2.58
C THR A 293 -5.82 -17.15 3.95
N PHE A 294 -5.25 -16.44 4.93
CA PHE A 294 -5.83 -16.33 6.26
C PHE A 294 -5.61 -14.92 6.83
N LYS A 295 -6.53 -14.48 7.68
CA LYS A 295 -6.41 -13.19 8.35
C LYS A 295 -5.39 -13.26 9.48
N LEU A 296 -4.41 -12.37 9.48
CA LEU A 296 -3.46 -12.16 10.56
C LEU A 296 -4.17 -11.49 11.74
N LYS A 297 -3.72 -11.78 12.95
CA LYS A 297 -4.34 -11.23 14.17
C LYS A 297 -4.39 -9.69 14.17
N PHE A 298 -3.30 -9.03 13.77
CA PHE A 298 -3.21 -7.56 13.69
C PHE A 298 -2.52 -7.06 12.42
N GLY A 299 -2.10 -7.98 11.53
CA GLY A 299 -1.40 -7.66 10.28
C GLY A 299 0.03 -7.17 10.47
N HIS A 300 0.71 -6.94 9.35
CA HIS A 300 2.03 -6.32 9.30
C HIS A 300 1.91 -4.93 8.70
N ARG A 301 2.25 -3.88 9.47
CA ARG A 301 2.22 -2.48 9.00
C ARG A 301 3.39 -1.70 9.58
N GLY A 302 4.20 -1.14 8.68
CA GLY A 302 5.38 -0.33 8.99
C GLY A 302 6.59 -0.69 8.15
N GLY A 303 7.63 0.15 8.21
CA GLY A 303 8.87 0.05 7.44
C GLY A 303 10.00 -0.70 8.15
N ASN A 304 9.71 -1.59 9.09
CA ASN A 304 10.69 -2.26 9.94
C ASN A 304 10.54 -3.78 9.99
N GLN A 305 10.06 -4.39 8.90
CA GLN A 305 9.80 -5.82 8.82
C GLN A 305 10.97 -6.56 8.15
N PRO A 306 11.73 -7.39 8.89
CA PRO A 306 12.84 -8.14 8.31
C PRO A 306 12.31 -9.34 7.51
N VAL A 307 12.71 -9.44 6.25
CA VAL A 307 12.36 -10.54 5.35
C VAL A 307 13.63 -11.21 4.85
N LYS A 308 13.66 -12.54 4.89
CA LYS A 308 14.77 -13.35 4.37
C LYS A 308 14.40 -13.92 3.00
N ASP A 309 15.26 -13.68 2.01
CA ASP A 309 15.25 -14.41 0.75
C ASP A 309 15.89 -15.80 0.98
N LEU A 310 15.10 -16.84 0.81
CA LEU A 310 15.52 -18.23 1.02
C LEU A 310 16.49 -18.74 -0.06
N ARG A 311 16.47 -18.12 -1.24
CA ARG A 311 17.33 -18.49 -2.38
C ARG A 311 18.77 -18.00 -2.18
N THR A 312 18.94 -16.80 -1.60
CA THR A 312 20.25 -16.14 -1.44
C THR A 312 20.72 -16.09 0.01
N GLY A 313 19.83 -16.27 0.98
CA GLY A 313 20.08 -16.10 2.40
C GLY A 313 20.15 -14.64 2.87
N LYS A 314 20.00 -13.67 1.98
CA LYS A 314 20.02 -12.23 2.30
C LYS A 314 18.77 -11.84 3.10
N ILE A 315 18.94 -10.83 3.96
CA ILE A 315 17.87 -10.21 4.73
C ILE A 315 17.73 -8.77 4.25
N ALA A 316 16.49 -8.37 3.98
CA ALA A 316 16.10 -7.00 3.68
C ALA A 316 15.15 -6.50 4.78
N ILE A 317 15.26 -5.23 5.15
CA ILE A 317 14.22 -4.57 5.95
C ILE A 317 13.19 -4.03 4.98
N THR A 318 11.92 -4.41 5.20
CA THR A 318 10.85 -4.14 4.23
C THR A 318 9.73 -3.29 4.82
N SER A 319 9.05 -2.55 3.94
CA SER A 319 7.78 -1.92 4.23
C SER A 319 6.65 -2.92 4.00
N GLN A 320 5.69 -2.97 4.91
CA GLN A 320 4.52 -3.85 4.79
C GLN A 320 3.24 -3.12 5.21
N ASN A 321 2.14 -3.47 4.55
CA ASN A 321 0.80 -3.01 4.88
C ASN A 321 -0.23 -4.05 4.42
N HIS A 322 -0.44 -5.10 5.22
CA HIS A 322 -1.42 -6.14 4.90
C HIS A 322 -2.01 -6.78 6.17
N GLY A 323 -3.28 -7.21 6.06
CA GLY A 323 -4.01 -7.93 7.12
C GLY A 323 -4.13 -9.42 6.87
N TYR A 324 -3.77 -9.90 5.68
CA TYR A 324 -3.88 -11.30 5.27
C TYR A 324 -2.52 -11.84 4.85
N ALA A 325 -2.32 -13.15 4.95
CA ALA A 325 -1.12 -13.85 4.51
C ALA A 325 -1.50 -15.16 3.81
N VAL A 326 -0.59 -15.69 2.99
CA VAL A 326 -0.75 -16.98 2.31
C VAL A 326 -0.47 -18.11 3.29
N ASP A 327 -1.33 -19.13 3.33
CA ASP A 327 -1.13 -20.34 4.11
C ASP A 327 -0.10 -21.27 3.41
N PRO A 328 1.11 -21.44 3.96
CA PRO A 328 2.14 -22.26 3.35
C PRO A 328 1.73 -23.74 3.21
N ALA A 329 0.83 -24.26 4.07
CA ALA A 329 0.38 -25.63 4.01
C ALA A 329 -0.57 -25.90 2.82
N SER A 330 -1.13 -24.85 2.21
CA SER A 330 -2.04 -24.92 1.06
C SER A 330 -1.34 -24.81 -0.29
N LEU A 331 -0.04 -24.55 -0.33
CA LEU A 331 0.69 -24.30 -1.58
C LEU A 331 0.78 -25.56 -2.44
N PRO A 332 0.49 -25.47 -3.76
CA PRO A 332 0.74 -26.57 -4.71
C PRO A 332 2.22 -26.94 -4.80
N ALA A 333 2.51 -28.18 -5.20
CA ALA A 333 3.87 -28.73 -5.26
C ALA A 333 4.80 -28.00 -6.27
N ASP A 334 4.25 -27.27 -7.23
CA ASP A 334 4.98 -26.47 -8.22
C ASP A 334 5.06 -24.98 -7.87
N VAL A 335 4.73 -24.63 -6.62
CA VAL A 335 4.90 -23.29 -6.06
C VAL A 335 5.90 -23.32 -4.92
N GLU A 336 6.95 -22.51 -5.04
CA GLU A 336 8.04 -22.40 -4.06
C GLU A 336 7.89 -21.11 -3.23
N VAL A 337 8.07 -21.22 -1.91
CA VAL A 337 8.25 -20.07 -1.03
C VAL A 337 9.66 -19.50 -1.23
N THR A 338 9.76 -18.26 -1.67
CA THR A 338 11.04 -17.61 -1.92
C THR A 338 11.48 -16.70 -0.77
N HIS A 339 10.54 -16.17 -0.02
CA HIS A 339 10.79 -15.22 1.08
C HIS A 339 9.94 -15.53 2.29
N VAL A 340 10.48 -15.28 3.48
CA VAL A 340 9.78 -15.42 4.76
C VAL A 340 9.99 -14.19 5.64
N ASN A 341 8.95 -13.77 6.34
CA ASN A 341 9.06 -12.74 7.39
C ASN A 341 9.73 -13.37 8.62
N LEU A 342 10.77 -12.71 9.13
CA LEU A 342 11.54 -13.25 10.26
C LEU A 342 10.89 -13.01 11.62
N ASN A 343 9.86 -12.17 11.70
CA ASN A 343 9.15 -11.93 12.96
C ASN A 343 8.23 -13.10 13.34
N ASP A 344 7.60 -13.76 12.36
CA ASP A 344 6.59 -14.78 12.61
C ASP A 344 6.60 -15.98 11.64
N GLY A 345 7.51 -15.97 10.65
CA GLY A 345 7.66 -17.04 9.68
C GLY A 345 6.60 -17.07 8.57
N THR A 346 5.77 -16.05 8.46
CA THR A 346 4.77 -15.96 7.37
C THR A 346 5.42 -15.90 5.99
N VAL A 347 4.72 -16.41 4.97
CA VAL A 347 5.13 -16.35 3.58
C VAL A 347 5.24 -14.90 3.15
N ALA A 348 6.40 -14.51 2.64
CA ALA A 348 6.67 -13.16 2.17
C ALA A 348 7.04 -13.08 0.68
N GLY A 349 7.06 -14.22 -0.03
CA GLY A 349 7.24 -14.27 -1.47
C GLY A 349 7.08 -15.68 -2.02
N LEU A 350 6.62 -15.75 -3.26
CA LEU A 350 6.33 -16.99 -3.98
C LEU A 350 6.91 -16.96 -5.39
N ARG A 351 7.20 -18.15 -5.92
CA ARG A 351 7.55 -18.37 -7.32
C ARG A 351 6.95 -19.68 -7.82
N HIS A 352 6.36 -19.64 -9.03
CA HIS A 352 5.94 -20.87 -9.72
C HIS A 352 7.13 -21.50 -10.45
N LEU A 353 7.34 -22.80 -10.31
CA LEU A 353 8.55 -23.49 -10.82
C LEU A 353 8.55 -23.66 -12.34
N LYS A 354 7.37 -23.70 -12.99
CA LYS A 354 7.24 -23.95 -14.44
C LYS A 354 6.87 -22.69 -15.23
N HIS A 355 6.12 -21.78 -14.61
CA HIS A 355 5.66 -20.55 -15.25
C HIS A 355 6.44 -19.35 -14.70
N ARG A 356 6.62 -18.33 -15.50
CA ARG A 356 7.25 -17.07 -15.08
C ARG A 356 6.25 -16.24 -14.28
N ALA A 357 5.92 -16.71 -13.09
CA ALA A 357 5.02 -16.04 -12.15
C ALA A 357 5.69 -16.01 -10.78
N SER A 358 5.88 -14.80 -10.25
CA SER A 358 6.50 -14.57 -8.94
C SER A 358 5.82 -13.40 -8.23
N SER A 359 5.96 -13.34 -6.92
CA SER A 359 5.34 -12.28 -6.13
C SER A 359 5.97 -12.09 -4.77
N VAL A 360 5.77 -10.90 -4.19
CA VAL A 360 6.18 -10.57 -2.82
C VAL A 360 5.04 -9.97 -2.02
N GLN A 361 4.97 -10.29 -0.73
CA GLN A 361 3.94 -9.80 0.17
C GLN A 361 4.20 -8.38 0.65
N TYR A 362 5.46 -7.97 0.72
CA TYR A 362 5.91 -6.65 1.14
C TYR A 362 5.94 -5.66 -0.02
N HIS A 363 6.25 -4.41 0.27
CA HIS A 363 6.30 -3.29 -0.66
C HIS A 363 7.75 -2.96 -1.04
N PRO A 364 8.29 -3.50 -2.16
CA PRO A 364 9.65 -3.22 -2.59
C PRO A 364 9.85 -1.77 -3.06
N GLU A 365 8.76 -1.08 -3.41
CA GLU A 365 8.73 0.33 -3.78
C GLU A 365 8.89 1.27 -2.57
N ALA A 366 8.80 0.76 -1.33
CA ALA A 366 8.79 1.57 -0.10
C ALA A 366 7.69 2.65 -0.09
N CYS A 367 8.02 3.89 0.23
CA CYS A 367 7.12 5.06 0.31
C CYS A 367 5.83 4.78 1.12
N PRO A 368 5.99 4.75 2.49
CA PRO A 368 7.24 4.98 3.23
C PRO A 368 8.04 3.70 3.44
N GLY A 369 9.31 3.84 3.78
CA GLY A 369 10.14 2.76 4.27
C GLY A 369 11.51 2.65 3.61
N PRO A 370 12.28 1.60 3.95
CA PRO A 370 13.61 1.36 3.42
C PRO A 370 13.56 0.85 1.97
N HIS A 371 14.63 1.11 1.22
CA HIS A 371 14.78 0.76 -0.20
C HIS A 371 15.54 -0.56 -0.42
N ASP A 372 15.79 -1.35 0.61
CA ASP A 372 16.56 -2.60 0.57
C ASP A 372 16.04 -3.60 -0.48
N ALA A 373 14.75 -3.53 -0.81
CA ALA A 373 14.07 -4.47 -1.69
C ALA A 373 13.81 -3.95 -3.12
N GLU A 374 14.22 -2.74 -3.48
CA GLU A 374 13.98 -2.16 -4.82
C GLU A 374 14.53 -3.00 -5.97
N TYR A 375 15.53 -3.84 -5.71
CA TYR A 375 16.12 -4.75 -6.71
C TYR A 375 15.09 -5.65 -7.40
N PHE A 376 13.92 -5.88 -6.81
CA PHE A 376 12.84 -6.68 -7.38
C PHE A 376 12.34 -6.16 -8.71
N PHE A 377 12.25 -4.85 -8.89
CA PHE A 377 11.80 -4.27 -10.16
C PHE A 377 12.82 -4.57 -11.28
N ALA A 378 14.10 -4.52 -10.97
CA ALA A 378 15.17 -4.89 -11.93
C ALA A 378 15.19 -6.40 -12.20
N GLU A 379 14.89 -7.26 -11.22
CA GLU A 379 14.76 -8.71 -11.43
C GLU A 379 13.57 -9.01 -12.35
N PHE A 380 12.43 -8.37 -12.13
CA PHE A 380 11.26 -8.53 -12.99
C PHE A 380 11.53 -8.07 -14.42
N ALA A 381 12.24 -6.96 -14.62
CA ALA A 381 12.64 -6.49 -15.96
C ALA A 381 13.52 -7.55 -16.68
N LYS A 382 14.44 -8.19 -15.97
CA LYS A 382 15.27 -9.29 -16.52
C LYS A 382 14.43 -10.51 -16.91
N GLU A 383 13.42 -10.87 -16.09
CA GLU A 383 12.52 -11.99 -16.40
C GLU A 383 11.69 -11.71 -17.65
N VAL A 384 11.18 -10.49 -17.81
CA VAL A 384 10.45 -10.05 -19.01
C VAL A 384 11.35 -10.07 -20.24
N ALA A 385 12.58 -9.54 -20.14
CA ALA A 385 13.57 -9.57 -21.22
C ALA A 385 13.89 -11.00 -21.68
N ALA A 386 14.10 -11.91 -20.72
CA ALA A 386 14.39 -13.32 -21.00
C ALA A 386 13.20 -14.07 -21.61
N ALA A 387 11.97 -13.61 -21.39
CA ALA A 387 10.78 -14.16 -22.05
C ALA A 387 10.69 -13.78 -23.51
N LYS A 388 11.07 -12.53 -23.87
CA LYS A 388 11.11 -12.04 -25.26
C LYS A 388 12.10 -12.81 -26.13
N THR A 389 13.25 -13.19 -25.55
CA THR A 389 14.32 -13.87 -26.30
C THR A 389 13.95 -15.33 -26.61
N ASN A 390 13.00 -15.92 -25.88
CA ASN A 390 12.61 -17.32 -26.02
C ASN A 390 11.24 -17.50 -26.71
N ALA A 391 10.60 -16.41 -27.16
CA ALA A 391 9.34 -16.40 -27.90
C ALA A 391 9.61 -16.26 -29.40
#